data_924d9ccc0f713ab959078c8cd263f128
#
_entry.id   924d9ccc0f713ab959078c8cd263f128
#
_cell.length_a   1.000
_cell.length_b   1.000
_cell.length_c   1.000
_cell.angle_alpha   90.00
_cell.angle_beta   90.00
_cell.angle_gamma   90.00
#
_symmetry.space_group_name_H-M   'P 1'
#
loop_
_entity.id
_entity.type
_entity.pdbx_description
1 polymer ?
#
loop_
_entity_poly.entity_id
_entity_poly.type
_entity_poly.pdbx_seq_one_letter_code
_entity_poly.pdbx_strand_id
1 'polypeptide(L)' 'MIEILTTNDAVRLSFLRSVLKDAGIDSVVLDGGVSAVLSSAFPARLMVEEADESEAKRIIGEAERSVGG' A
#
# COMPACT_ATOMS: atom_id res chain seq x y z
N MET A 1 -8.48 3.14 10.64
CA MET A 1 -7.39 2.86 9.69
C MET A 1 -6.87 4.16 9.10
N ILE A 2 -5.60 4.18 8.79
CA ILE A 2 -4.95 5.38 8.27
C ILE A 2 -4.26 5.08 6.95
N GLU A 3 -4.16 6.11 6.12
CA GLU A 3 -3.48 6.00 4.83
C GLU A 3 -1.97 6.11 5.04
N ILE A 4 -1.22 5.18 4.45
CA ILE A 4 0.24 5.22 4.52
C ILE A 4 0.89 5.40 3.14
N LEU A 5 0.13 5.22 2.08
CA LEU A 5 0.66 5.32 0.72
C LEU A 5 -0.48 5.52 -0.26
N THR A 6 -0.24 6.34 -1.26
CA THR A 6 -1.16 6.51 -2.38
C THR A 6 -0.38 6.28 -3.67
N THR A 7 -0.87 5.39 -4.52
CA THR A 7 -0.20 5.10 -5.78
C THR A 7 -1.21 4.60 -6.80
N ASN A 8 -0.92 4.85 -8.07
CA ASN A 8 -1.69 4.26 -9.16
C ASN A 8 -0.94 3.11 -9.83
N ASP A 9 0.18 2.69 -9.25
CA ASP A 9 0.96 1.56 -9.75
C ASP A 9 0.48 0.28 -9.07
N ALA A 10 -0.33 -0.51 -9.80
CA ALA A 10 -0.91 -1.73 -9.27
C ALA A 10 0.14 -2.78 -8.90
N VAL A 11 1.22 -2.84 -9.64
CA VAL A 11 2.29 -3.82 -9.35
C VAL A 11 2.99 -3.46 -8.06
N ARG A 12 3.33 -2.19 -7.89
CA ARG A 12 3.95 -1.70 -6.66
C ARG A 12 3.05 -1.96 -5.46
N LEU A 13 1.77 -1.65 -5.61
CA LEU A 13 0.79 -1.83 -4.54
C LEU A 13 0.68 -3.28 -4.12
N SER A 14 0.59 -4.18 -5.09
CA SER A 14 0.50 -5.62 -4.82
C SER A 14 1.74 -6.12 -4.09
N PHE A 15 2.90 -5.68 -4.52
CA PHE A 15 4.16 -6.04 -3.87
C PHE A 15 4.20 -5.58 -2.41
N LEU A 16 3.84 -4.33 -2.17
CA LEU A 16 3.88 -3.78 -0.82
C LEU A 16 2.88 -4.45 0.11
N ARG A 17 1.70 -4.78 -0.41
CA ARG A 17 0.71 -5.50 0.39
C ARG A 17 1.23 -6.87 0.80
N SER A 18 1.91 -7.55 -0.11
CA SER A 18 2.49 -8.86 0.16
C SER A 18 3.57 -8.76 1.24
N VAL A 19 4.42 -7.74 1.16
CA VAL A 19 5.47 -7.51 2.14
C VAL A 19 4.88 -7.26 3.53
N LEU A 20 3.83 -6.43 3.60
CA LEU A 20 3.17 -6.14 4.86
C LEU A 20 2.52 -7.40 5.45
N LYS A 21 1.90 -8.19 4.60
CA LYS A 21 1.26 -9.43 5.05
C LYS A 21 2.29 -10.40 5.66
N ASP A 22 3.45 -10.50 5.02
CA ASP A 22 4.52 -11.35 5.52
C ASP A 22 5.01 -10.89 6.89
N ALA A 23 4.88 -9.61 7.18
CA ALA A 23 5.25 -9.06 8.47
C ALA A 23 4.10 -9.13 9.50
N GLY A 24 2.98 -9.70 9.11
CA GLY A 24 1.83 -9.83 10.01
C GLY A 24 0.96 -8.58 10.09
N ILE A 25 1.10 -7.67 9.13
CA ILE A 25 0.32 -6.43 9.11
C ILE A 25 -0.79 -6.53 8.08
N ASP A 26 -2.03 -6.40 8.54
CA ASP A 26 -3.19 -6.36 7.66
C ASP A 26 -3.28 -4.99 6.98
N SER A 27 -3.57 -4.99 5.70
CA SER A 27 -3.74 -3.75 4.96
C SER A 27 -5.00 -3.82 4.10
N VAL A 28 -5.54 -2.65 3.80
CA VAL A 28 -6.73 -2.51 2.97
C VAL A 28 -6.42 -1.49 1.88
N VAL A 29 -6.88 -1.76 0.67
CA VAL A 29 -6.75 -0.82 -0.43
C VAL A 29 -8.10 -0.15 -0.66
N LEU A 30 -8.11 1.17 -0.61
CA LEU A 30 -9.26 1.97 -0.97
C LEU A 30 -8.97 2.64 -2.30
N ASP A 31 -9.75 2.32 -3.28
CA ASP A 31 -9.63 2.95 -4.59
C ASP A 31 -10.82 3.88 -4.80
N GLY A 32 -10.92 4.46 -5.97
CA GLY A 32 -11.99 5.41 -6.28
C GLY A 32 -13.35 4.77 -6.54
N GLY A 33 -13.56 3.56 -6.06
CA GLY A 33 -14.81 2.86 -6.27
C GLY A 33 -14.93 2.33 -7.69
N VAL A 34 -16.13 2.39 -8.23
CA VAL A 34 -16.40 1.86 -9.58
C VAL A 34 -15.52 2.51 -10.63
N SER A 35 -15.22 3.78 -10.46
CA SER A 35 -14.41 4.52 -11.42
C SER A 35 -12.99 3.99 -11.50
N ALA A 36 -12.46 3.48 -10.40
CA ALA A 36 -11.09 2.95 -10.37
C ALA A 36 -10.94 1.70 -11.23
N VAL A 37 -12.01 0.96 -11.42
CA VAL A 37 -12.02 -0.23 -12.26
C VAL A 37 -11.84 0.13 -13.72
N LEU A 38 -12.35 1.29 -14.10
CA LEU A 38 -12.37 1.71 -15.50
C LEU A 38 -11.22 2.66 -15.84
N SER A 39 -10.52 3.16 -14.84
CA SER A 39 -9.51 4.19 -15.08
C SER A 39 -8.38 4.10 -14.06
N SER A 40 -7.16 4.11 -14.56
CA SER A 40 -5.96 4.20 -13.72
C SER A 40 -5.69 5.64 -13.27
N ALA A 41 -6.58 6.57 -13.59
CA ALA A 41 -6.41 7.97 -13.21
C ALA A 41 -6.62 8.21 -11.71
N PHE A 42 -7.30 7.28 -11.04
CA PHE A 42 -7.56 7.41 -9.61
C PHE A 42 -6.58 6.54 -8.82
N PRO A 43 -5.70 7.16 -8.03
CA PRO A 43 -4.75 6.39 -7.25
C PRO A 43 -5.45 5.59 -6.16
N ALA A 44 -4.91 4.42 -5.88
CA ALA A 44 -5.36 3.59 -4.77
C ALA A 44 -4.63 4.03 -3.50
N ARG A 45 -5.33 3.96 -2.37
CA ARG A 45 -4.78 4.32 -1.07
C ARG A 45 -4.57 3.05 -0.26
N LEU A 46 -3.37 2.88 0.24
CA LEU A 46 -3.04 1.74 1.08
C LEU A 46 -3.22 2.14 2.53
N MET A 47 -4.09 1.43 3.23
CA MET A 47 -4.48 1.74 4.60
C MET A 47 -4.06 0.63 5.54
N VAL A 48 -3.64 0.99 6.74
CA VAL A 48 -3.36 0.04 7.80
C VAL A 48 -3.97 0.52 9.11
N GLU A 49 -4.02 -0.35 10.10
CA GLU A 49 -4.46 0.04 11.44
C GLU A 49 -3.50 1.07 12.02
N GLU A 50 -4.04 1.98 12.80
CA GLU A 50 -3.23 3.04 13.41
C GLU A 50 -2.06 2.48 14.21
N ALA A 51 -2.28 1.38 14.91
CA ALA A 51 -1.25 0.73 15.71
C ALA A 51 -0.09 0.21 14.87
N ASP A 52 -0.32 -0.05 13.60
CA ASP A 52 0.70 -0.61 12.71
C ASP A 52 1.37 0.46 11.83
N GLU A 53 0.98 1.70 11.98
CA GLU A 53 1.45 2.78 11.10
C GLU A 53 2.97 2.88 11.02
N SER A 54 3.62 3.00 12.15
CA SER A 54 5.08 3.19 12.19
C SER A 54 5.82 2.03 11.57
N GLU A 55 5.42 0.81 11.91
CA GLU A 55 6.07 -0.37 11.39
C GLU A 55 5.81 -0.55 9.90
N ALA A 56 4.59 -0.30 9.47
CA ALA A 56 4.24 -0.40 8.06
C ALA A 56 5.07 0.56 7.22
N LYS A 57 5.23 1.79 7.68
CA LYS A 57 6.05 2.78 6.98
C LYS A 57 7.51 2.36 6.91
N ARG A 58 8.02 1.81 7.99
CA ARG A 58 9.40 1.32 8.04
C ARG A 58 9.61 0.18 7.04
N ILE A 59 8.68 -0.77 7.03
CA ILE A 59 8.76 -1.93 6.16
C ILE A 59 8.69 -1.52 4.70
N ILE A 60 7.77 -0.61 4.37
CA ILE A 60 7.65 -0.10 3.00
C ILE A 60 8.93 0.59 2.56
N GLY A 61 9.50 1.42 3.43
CA GLY A 61 10.75 2.09 3.13
C GLY A 61 11.88 1.13 2.84
N GLU A 62 11.99 0.07 3.63
CA GLU A 62 13.02 -0.95 3.41
C GLU A 62 12.79 -1.74 2.13
N ALA A 63 11.54 -2.10 1.86
CA ALA A 63 11.21 -2.85 0.67
C ALA A 63 11.50 -2.05 -0.60
N GLU A 64 11.17 -0.78 -0.60
CA GLU A 64 11.41 0.09 -1.75
C GLU A 64 12.89 0.34 -1.97
N ARG A 65 13.68 0.43 -0.91
CA ARG A 65 15.12 0.56 -1.06
C ARG A 65 15.74 -0.68 -1.67
N SER A 66 15.24 -1.85 -1.31
CA SER A 66 15.75 -3.11 -1.85
C SER A 66 15.46 -3.25 -3.33
N VAL A 67 14.31 -2.77 -3.77
CA VAL A 67 13.89 -2.88 -5.16
C VAL A 67 14.41 -1.73 -5.99
N GLY A 68 14.42 -0.54 -5.41
CA GLY A 68 14.82 0.67 -6.11
C GLY A 68 16.33 0.87 -6.21
N GLY A 69 17.06 0.08 -5.49
CA GLY A 69 18.53 0.16 -5.48
C GLY A 69 19.15 -0.35 -6.77
#